data_1ef9cf822be045b2accdeb0244f9fbfb
#
_entry.id   1ef9cf822be045b2accdeb0244f9fbfb
#
_cell.length_a   1.000
_cell.length_b   1.000
_cell.length_c   1.000
_cell.angle_alpha   90.00
_cell.angle_beta   90.00
_cell.angle_gamma   90.00
#
_symmetry.space_group_name_H-M   'P 1'
#
loop_
_entity.id
_entity.type
_entity.pdbx_description
1 polymer ?
#
loop_
_entity_poly.entity_id
_entity_poly.type
_entity_poly.pdbx_seq_one_letter_code
_entity_poly.pdbx_strand_id
1 'polypeptide(L)'
;MNKLRNLLKSEKLSLSQYFEEAYKLFNEMIRDDNKDIMIIMFLSLISVLLRNIIGTLVSFAMLIRIWFFYRKVIFKIEGKRYETGDATVKSFVLLGISLLAGLLVGLLMLPSISGIIGMTLYGGGGIGVLAAIIIPIIILIVVFIVVLLFILYFIPAYMSRNGSIGETFKYNLFLCKNDRMRMFLPVIILLVSGFVLGVVFGFFGTVGTIIGALISSAINLFQVIIVSIIYLNVEYNTEIPEEFSFTKENYKNKANKAADENKKIENKTLTEEKKDDENN
;
A
#
# COMPACT_ATOMS: atom_id res chain seq x y z
N MET A 1 -2.89 -11.70 16.08
CA MET A 1 -1.97 -10.59 15.76
C MET A 1 -0.57 -10.76 16.35
N ASN A 2 -0.38 -11.02 17.67
CA ASN A 2 0.97 -11.20 18.25
C ASN A 2 1.78 -12.34 17.58
N LYS A 3 1.12 -13.43 17.17
CA LYS A 3 1.75 -14.56 16.48
C LYS A 3 2.33 -14.13 15.12
N LEU A 4 1.55 -13.42 14.29
CA LEU A 4 1.99 -12.90 13.00
C LEU A 4 3.18 -11.94 13.18
N ARG A 5 3.07 -10.98 14.11
CA ARG A 5 4.15 -10.03 14.39
C ARG A 5 5.44 -10.72 14.82
N ASN A 6 5.36 -11.75 15.66
CA ASN A 6 6.53 -12.52 16.08
C ASN A 6 7.15 -13.30 14.91
N LEU A 7 6.30 -13.91 14.07
CA LEU A 7 6.75 -14.60 12.85
C LEU A 7 7.50 -13.64 11.91
N LEU A 8 6.95 -12.44 11.67
CA LEU A 8 7.59 -11.43 10.82
C LEU A 8 8.95 -10.94 11.34
N LYS A 9 9.18 -11.04 12.66
CA LYS A 9 10.45 -10.65 13.29
C LYS A 9 11.49 -11.77 13.34
N SER A 10 11.04 -13.02 13.33
CA SER A 10 11.94 -14.17 13.52
C SER A 10 12.69 -14.54 12.25
N GLU A 11 12.07 -14.37 11.08
CA GLU A 11 12.64 -14.80 9.81
C GLU A 11 12.09 -14.05 8.60
N LYS A 12 12.84 -14.08 7.50
CA LYS A 12 12.36 -13.61 6.20
C LYS A 12 11.49 -14.69 5.58
N LEU A 13 10.20 -14.40 5.40
CA LEU A 13 9.22 -15.34 4.86
C LEU A 13 9.45 -15.65 3.38
N SER A 14 9.04 -16.85 2.96
CA SER A 14 8.95 -17.24 1.55
C SER A 14 7.73 -16.61 0.86
N LEU A 15 7.70 -16.67 -0.48
CA LEU A 15 6.60 -16.12 -1.26
C LEU A 15 5.25 -16.77 -0.87
N SER A 16 5.19 -18.08 -0.73
CA SER A 16 3.95 -18.79 -0.35
C SER A 16 3.47 -18.41 1.05
N GLN A 17 4.39 -18.25 2.01
CA GLN A 17 4.06 -17.81 3.36
C GLN A 17 3.47 -16.38 3.39
N TYR A 18 3.96 -15.46 2.53
CA TYR A 18 3.35 -14.15 2.41
C TYR A 18 1.88 -14.22 1.97
N PHE A 19 1.57 -15.05 0.97
CA PHE A 19 0.18 -15.24 0.52
C PHE A 19 -0.68 -15.92 1.58
N GLU A 20 -0.16 -16.92 2.28
CA GLU A 20 -0.87 -17.62 3.35
C GLU A 20 -1.21 -16.68 4.52
N GLU A 21 -0.23 -15.95 5.02
CA GLU A 21 -0.45 -15.01 6.12
C GLU A 21 -1.34 -13.82 5.70
N ALA A 22 -1.20 -13.34 4.46
CA ALA A 22 -2.09 -12.32 3.92
C ALA A 22 -3.54 -12.82 3.83
N TYR A 23 -3.76 -14.06 3.42
CA TYR A 23 -5.09 -14.67 3.36
C TYR A 23 -5.72 -14.83 4.76
N LYS A 24 -4.94 -15.29 5.75
CA LYS A 24 -5.39 -15.38 7.14
C LYS A 24 -5.80 -14.00 7.68
N LEU A 25 -4.95 -12.99 7.46
CA LEU A 25 -5.21 -11.63 7.91
C LEU A 25 -6.40 -11.00 7.19
N PHE A 26 -6.56 -11.23 5.88
CA PHE A 26 -7.68 -10.75 5.10
C PHE A 26 -9.02 -11.29 5.65
N ASN A 27 -9.09 -12.60 5.92
CA ASN A 27 -10.28 -13.24 6.50
C ASN A 27 -10.56 -12.72 7.92
N GLU A 28 -9.53 -12.50 8.74
CA GLU A 28 -9.68 -11.90 10.06
C GLU A 28 -10.25 -10.47 9.96
N MET A 29 -9.76 -9.66 9.02
CA MET A 29 -10.24 -8.30 8.83
C MET A 29 -11.67 -8.25 8.29
N ILE A 30 -12.07 -9.16 7.42
CA ILE A 30 -13.48 -9.27 6.96
C ILE A 30 -14.39 -9.59 8.14
N ARG A 31 -13.98 -10.47 9.05
CA ARG A 31 -14.81 -10.89 10.18
C ARG A 31 -14.89 -9.84 11.28
N ASP A 32 -13.74 -9.24 11.64
CA ASP A 32 -13.63 -8.45 12.87
C ASP A 32 -13.68 -6.94 12.61
N ASP A 33 -13.37 -6.48 11.39
CA ASP A 33 -13.22 -5.06 11.06
C ASP A 33 -13.54 -4.76 9.58
N ASN A 34 -14.75 -5.11 9.17
CA ASN A 34 -15.17 -5.07 7.77
C ASN A 34 -15.54 -3.67 7.23
N LYS A 35 -15.66 -2.64 8.10
CA LYS A 35 -16.18 -1.32 7.69
C LYS A 35 -15.41 -0.70 6.52
N ASP A 36 -14.07 -0.66 6.61
CA ASP A 36 -13.26 -0.06 5.54
C ASP A 36 -13.29 -0.90 4.26
N ILE A 37 -13.33 -2.24 4.41
CA ILE A 37 -13.48 -3.16 3.28
C ILE A 37 -14.78 -2.89 2.55
N MET A 38 -15.90 -2.82 3.26
CA MET A 38 -17.22 -2.55 2.69
C MET A 38 -17.27 -1.17 2.03
N ILE A 39 -16.69 -0.13 2.64
CA ILE A 39 -16.64 1.22 2.07
C ILE A 39 -15.86 1.21 0.75
N ILE A 40 -14.68 0.57 0.70
CA ILE A 40 -13.85 0.51 -0.50
C ILE A 40 -14.57 -0.26 -1.62
N MET A 41 -15.18 -1.40 -1.31
CA MET A 41 -15.97 -2.19 -2.28
C MET A 41 -17.17 -1.38 -2.80
N PHE A 42 -17.88 -0.67 -1.94
CA PHE A 42 -19.01 0.18 -2.31
C PHE A 42 -18.57 1.36 -3.20
N LEU A 43 -17.50 2.07 -2.85
CA LEU A 43 -16.94 3.14 -3.67
C LEU A 43 -16.49 2.63 -5.04
N SER A 44 -15.88 1.44 -5.11
CA SER A 44 -15.51 0.81 -6.38
C SER A 44 -16.73 0.54 -7.25
N LEU A 45 -17.79 0.02 -6.68
CA LEU A 45 -19.04 -0.24 -7.41
C LEU A 45 -19.64 1.07 -7.95
N ILE A 46 -19.73 2.11 -7.13
CA ILE A 46 -20.24 3.43 -7.54
C ILE A 46 -19.37 4.03 -8.64
N SER A 47 -18.05 3.95 -8.53
CA SER A 47 -17.14 4.52 -9.53
C SER A 47 -17.31 3.93 -10.91
N VAL A 48 -17.64 2.62 -10.97
CA VAL A 48 -17.91 1.91 -12.24
C VAL A 48 -19.29 2.19 -12.78
N LEU A 49 -20.30 2.33 -11.93
CA LEU A 49 -21.67 2.64 -12.33
C LEU A 49 -21.81 4.09 -12.84
N LEU A 50 -21.11 5.03 -12.22
CA LEU A 50 -21.12 6.45 -12.57
C LEU A 50 -19.97 6.79 -13.52
N ARG A 51 -20.03 6.35 -14.78
CA ARG A 51 -18.98 6.54 -15.81
C ARG A 51 -18.84 8.01 -16.29
N ASN A 52 -18.74 8.96 -15.36
CA ASN A 52 -18.65 10.39 -15.61
C ASN A 52 -17.66 11.04 -14.62
N ILE A 53 -17.65 12.36 -14.55
CA ILE A 53 -16.83 13.14 -13.61
C ILE A 53 -17.07 12.69 -12.16
N ILE A 54 -18.30 12.36 -11.79
CA ILE A 54 -18.64 11.89 -10.44
C ILE A 54 -17.97 10.54 -10.16
N GLY A 55 -17.99 9.60 -11.10
CA GLY A 55 -17.27 8.32 -10.98
C GLY A 55 -15.77 8.51 -10.79
N THR A 56 -15.17 9.49 -11.48
CA THR A 56 -13.74 9.85 -11.30
C THR A 56 -13.48 10.37 -9.88
N LEU A 57 -14.33 11.27 -9.36
CA LEU A 57 -14.20 11.78 -7.99
C LEU A 57 -14.35 10.66 -6.94
N VAL A 58 -15.28 9.73 -7.17
CA VAL A 58 -15.44 8.54 -6.31
C VAL A 58 -14.20 7.66 -6.35
N SER A 59 -13.56 7.50 -7.52
CA SER A 59 -12.31 6.75 -7.65
C SER A 59 -11.17 7.39 -6.83
N PHE A 60 -11.07 8.71 -6.78
CA PHE A 60 -10.11 9.40 -5.90
C PHE A 60 -10.42 9.18 -4.42
N ALA A 61 -11.70 9.24 -4.03
CA ALA A 61 -12.09 8.93 -2.65
C ALA A 61 -11.74 7.48 -2.27
N MET A 62 -11.94 6.53 -3.19
CA MET A 62 -11.54 5.13 -3.01
C MET A 62 -10.01 5.00 -2.84
N LEU A 63 -9.23 5.70 -3.67
CA LEU A 63 -7.77 5.67 -3.59
C LEU A 63 -7.27 6.19 -2.24
N ILE A 64 -7.82 7.31 -1.75
CA ILE A 64 -7.51 7.84 -0.42
C ILE A 64 -7.83 6.79 0.66
N ARG A 65 -8.98 6.11 0.57
CA ARG A 65 -9.35 5.05 1.53
C ARG A 65 -8.40 3.86 1.49
N ILE A 66 -7.90 3.47 0.32
CA ILE A 66 -6.88 2.42 0.18
C ILE A 66 -5.59 2.82 0.90
N TRP A 67 -5.15 4.09 0.82
CA TRP A 67 -3.97 4.56 1.53
C TRP A 67 -4.16 4.55 3.06
N PHE A 68 -5.33 4.96 3.55
CA PHE A 68 -5.66 4.81 4.98
C PHE A 68 -5.67 3.33 5.40
N PHE A 69 -6.10 2.44 4.51
CA PHE A 69 -6.13 1.02 4.79
C PHE A 69 -4.72 0.43 4.95
N TYR A 70 -3.71 0.89 4.18
CA TYR A 70 -2.30 0.55 4.44
C TYR A 70 -1.89 0.84 5.88
N ARG A 71 -2.13 2.06 6.35
CA ARG A 71 -1.80 2.46 7.72
C ARG A 71 -2.52 1.59 8.75
N LYS A 72 -3.79 1.34 8.54
CA LYS A 72 -4.61 0.52 9.44
C LYS A 72 -4.08 -0.91 9.54
N VAL A 73 -3.76 -1.55 8.41
CA VAL A 73 -3.20 -2.91 8.37
C VAL A 73 -1.87 -2.96 9.11
N ILE A 74 -0.95 -2.04 8.82
CA ILE A 74 0.37 -1.99 9.45
C ILE A 74 0.23 -1.79 10.96
N PHE A 75 -0.57 -0.82 11.41
CA PHE A 75 -0.78 -0.56 12.84
C PHE A 75 -1.46 -1.74 13.55
N LYS A 76 -2.39 -2.43 12.90
CA LYS A 76 -3.02 -3.64 13.42
C LYS A 76 -1.97 -4.75 13.63
N ILE A 77 -1.07 -4.99 12.66
CA ILE A 77 0.02 -5.98 12.80
C ILE A 77 0.99 -5.58 13.92
N GLU A 78 1.36 -4.30 14.00
CA GLU A 78 2.26 -3.78 15.05
C GLU A 78 1.61 -3.73 16.44
N GLY A 79 0.30 -3.95 16.56
CA GLY A 79 -0.46 -3.82 17.80
C GLY A 79 -0.52 -2.37 18.32
N LYS A 80 -0.43 -1.39 17.40
CA LYS A 80 -0.59 0.03 17.70
C LYS A 80 -2.05 0.46 17.57
N ARG A 81 -2.46 1.47 18.35
CA ARG A 81 -3.76 2.10 18.16
C ARG A 81 -3.77 2.85 16.82
N TYR A 82 -4.82 2.63 16.04
CA TYR A 82 -5.01 3.37 14.80
C TYR A 82 -5.34 4.83 15.11
N GLU A 83 -4.55 5.73 14.53
CA GLU A 83 -4.76 7.17 14.61
C GLU A 83 -4.70 7.74 13.19
N THR A 84 -5.68 8.58 12.84
CA THR A 84 -5.69 9.24 11.52
C THR A 84 -4.58 10.28 11.41
N GLY A 85 -4.33 11.05 12.47
CA GLY A 85 -3.21 11.97 12.60
C GLY A 85 -2.81 12.66 11.29
N ASP A 86 -1.55 12.50 10.92
CA ASP A 86 -0.94 13.01 9.70
C ASP A 86 -1.34 12.27 8.41
N ALA A 87 -2.04 11.13 8.53
CA ALA A 87 -2.43 10.31 7.38
C ALA A 87 -3.32 11.06 6.39
N THR A 88 -4.16 11.99 6.86
CA THR A 88 -4.99 12.82 6.00
C THR A 88 -4.13 13.69 5.09
N VAL A 89 -3.18 14.43 5.66
CA VAL A 89 -2.26 15.29 4.89
C VAL A 89 -1.45 14.46 3.91
N LYS A 90 -0.89 13.33 4.36
CA LYS A 90 -0.13 12.40 3.53
C LYS A 90 -0.93 11.86 2.36
N SER A 91 -2.21 11.55 2.58
CA SER A 91 -3.09 11.06 1.52
C SER A 91 -3.36 12.12 0.45
N PHE A 92 -3.56 13.39 0.83
CA PHE A 92 -3.70 14.48 -0.13
C PHE A 92 -2.41 14.73 -0.91
N VAL A 93 -1.26 14.63 -0.28
CA VAL A 93 0.05 14.72 -0.95
C VAL A 93 0.21 13.59 -1.97
N LEU A 94 -0.09 12.34 -1.58
CA LEU A 94 -0.08 11.20 -2.51
C LEU A 94 -1.07 11.39 -3.67
N LEU A 95 -2.24 11.98 -3.41
CA LEU A 95 -3.22 12.31 -4.46
C LEU A 95 -2.61 13.32 -5.46
N GLY A 96 -1.97 14.38 -4.98
CA GLY A 96 -1.26 15.35 -5.83
C GLY A 96 -0.19 14.70 -6.70
N ILE A 97 0.64 13.83 -6.11
CA ILE A 97 1.66 13.07 -6.84
C ILE A 97 1.01 12.16 -7.89
N SER A 98 -0.08 11.48 -7.55
CA SER A 98 -0.80 10.58 -8.47
C SER A 98 -1.44 11.35 -9.64
N LEU A 99 -1.97 12.55 -9.40
CA LEU A 99 -2.51 13.42 -10.44
C LEU A 99 -1.41 13.91 -11.40
N LEU A 100 -0.25 14.31 -10.87
CA LEU A 100 0.91 14.69 -11.69
C LEU A 100 1.41 13.51 -12.53
N ALA A 101 1.53 12.33 -11.93
CA ALA A 101 1.91 11.12 -12.64
C ALA A 101 0.90 10.78 -13.74
N GLY A 102 -0.41 10.87 -13.46
CA GLY A 102 -1.48 10.67 -14.44
C GLY A 102 -1.41 11.66 -15.61
N LEU A 103 -1.10 12.92 -15.34
CA LEU A 103 -0.92 13.96 -16.35
C LEU A 103 0.30 13.64 -17.25
N LEU A 104 1.43 13.24 -16.67
CA LEU A 104 2.62 12.84 -17.42
C LEU A 104 2.35 11.62 -18.31
N VAL A 105 1.65 10.60 -17.77
CA VAL A 105 1.20 9.43 -18.55
C VAL A 105 0.29 9.86 -19.69
N GLY A 106 -0.67 10.76 -19.46
CA GLY A 106 -1.56 11.31 -20.47
C GLY A 106 -0.78 12.00 -21.61
N LEU A 107 0.20 12.83 -21.26
CA LEU A 107 1.08 13.49 -22.24
C LEU A 107 1.89 12.47 -23.09
N LEU A 108 2.43 11.43 -22.46
CA LEU A 108 3.15 10.38 -23.15
C LEU A 108 2.26 9.57 -24.10
N MET A 109 0.95 9.50 -23.83
CA MET A 109 -0.02 8.81 -24.67
C MET A 109 -0.58 9.65 -25.83
N LEU A 110 -0.32 10.95 -25.92
CA LEU A 110 -0.81 11.82 -27.00
C LEU A 110 -0.47 11.30 -28.41
N PRO A 111 0.74 10.79 -28.71
CA PRO A 111 1.04 10.23 -30.03
C PRO A 111 0.18 9.01 -30.37
N SER A 112 -0.12 8.15 -29.39
CA SER A 112 -0.99 6.97 -29.59
C SER A 112 -2.42 7.40 -29.89
N ILE A 113 -2.95 8.39 -29.17
CA ILE A 113 -4.29 8.96 -29.39
C ILE A 113 -4.38 9.58 -30.77
N SER A 114 -3.37 10.38 -31.17
CA SER A 114 -3.31 10.98 -32.50
C SER A 114 -3.24 9.93 -33.61
N GLY A 115 -2.50 8.81 -33.39
CA GLY A 115 -2.45 7.69 -34.32
C GLY A 115 -3.81 7.01 -34.50
N ILE A 116 -4.55 6.78 -33.40
CA ILE A 116 -5.89 6.18 -33.43
C ILE A 116 -6.87 7.09 -34.18
N ILE A 117 -6.85 8.41 -33.90
CA ILE A 117 -7.68 9.40 -34.60
C ILE A 117 -7.34 9.42 -36.10
N GLY A 118 -6.05 9.37 -36.46
CA GLY A 118 -5.62 9.29 -37.85
C GLY A 118 -6.14 8.05 -38.57
N MET A 119 -6.12 6.87 -37.91
CA MET A 119 -6.72 5.65 -38.48
C MET A 119 -8.22 5.78 -38.74
N THR A 120 -8.95 6.37 -37.80
CA THR A 120 -10.43 6.49 -37.91
C THR A 120 -10.85 7.51 -38.97
N LEU A 121 -10.11 8.62 -39.12
CA LEU A 121 -10.47 9.71 -40.04
C LEU A 121 -10.00 9.48 -41.47
N TYR A 122 -8.84 8.87 -41.66
CA TYR A 122 -8.21 8.77 -43.00
C TYR A 122 -8.20 7.35 -43.59
N GLY A 123 -8.76 6.35 -42.87
CA GLY A 123 -8.90 4.98 -43.37
C GLY A 123 -7.60 4.25 -43.66
N GLY A 124 -6.47 4.80 -43.27
CA GLY A 124 -5.14 4.33 -43.59
C GLY A 124 -4.41 3.68 -42.42
N GLY A 125 -4.54 2.36 -42.26
CA GLY A 125 -3.77 1.57 -41.29
C GLY A 125 -2.36 1.23 -41.79
N GLY A 126 -1.53 2.23 -42.13
CA GLY A 126 -0.12 1.97 -42.49
C GLY A 126 0.74 1.58 -41.28
N ILE A 127 1.89 0.92 -41.55
CA ILE A 127 2.88 0.51 -40.51
C ILE A 127 3.25 1.68 -39.59
N GLY A 128 3.32 2.91 -40.12
CA GLY A 128 3.64 4.10 -39.35
C GLY A 128 2.59 4.42 -38.25
N VAL A 129 1.31 4.19 -38.50
CA VAL A 129 0.24 4.41 -37.52
C VAL A 129 0.27 3.34 -36.44
N LEU A 130 0.48 2.09 -36.80
CA LEU A 130 0.66 1.00 -35.84
C LEU A 130 1.88 1.26 -34.93
N ALA A 131 3.00 1.72 -35.49
CA ALA A 131 4.16 2.09 -34.71
C ALA A 131 3.89 3.26 -33.76
N ALA A 132 3.16 4.28 -34.21
CA ALA A 132 2.77 5.42 -33.36
C ALA A 132 1.88 5.03 -32.17
N ILE A 133 1.16 3.91 -32.25
CA ILE A 133 0.35 3.39 -31.16
C ILE A 133 1.17 2.47 -30.24
N ILE A 134 1.90 1.53 -30.83
CA ILE A 134 2.57 0.45 -30.09
C ILE A 134 3.80 0.95 -29.33
N ILE A 135 4.64 1.81 -29.95
CA ILE A 135 5.88 2.28 -29.32
C ILE A 135 5.64 3.02 -28.00
N PRO A 136 4.72 4.03 -27.91
CA PRO A 136 4.44 4.68 -26.63
C PRO A 136 3.90 3.73 -25.57
N ILE A 137 3.09 2.72 -25.94
CA ILE A 137 2.59 1.72 -25.00
C ILE A 137 3.74 0.89 -24.43
N ILE A 138 4.65 0.42 -25.27
CA ILE A 138 5.83 -0.33 -24.82
C ILE A 138 6.71 0.53 -23.91
N ILE A 139 6.98 1.79 -24.29
CA ILE A 139 7.76 2.71 -23.48
C ILE A 139 7.07 2.90 -22.12
N LEU A 140 5.76 3.11 -22.09
CA LEU A 140 4.99 3.26 -20.85
C LEU A 140 5.09 2.04 -19.96
N ILE A 141 4.97 0.82 -20.52
CA ILE A 141 5.11 -0.43 -19.75
C ILE A 141 6.50 -0.53 -19.15
N VAL A 142 7.55 -0.24 -19.94
CA VAL A 142 8.93 -0.28 -19.45
C VAL A 142 9.15 0.75 -18.34
N VAL A 143 8.72 1.99 -18.55
CA VAL A 143 8.82 3.06 -17.54
C VAL A 143 8.04 2.67 -16.28
N PHE A 144 6.83 2.14 -16.41
CA PHE A 144 6.01 1.68 -15.28
C PHE A 144 6.73 0.59 -14.47
N ILE A 145 7.31 -0.42 -15.13
CA ILE A 145 8.05 -1.49 -14.44
C ILE A 145 9.26 -0.92 -13.72
N VAL A 146 10.03 -0.03 -14.38
CA VAL A 146 11.21 0.60 -13.77
C VAL A 146 10.79 1.43 -12.55
N VAL A 147 9.79 2.30 -12.69
CA VAL A 147 9.29 3.11 -11.57
C VAL A 147 8.80 2.21 -10.44
N LEU A 148 8.02 1.18 -10.75
CA LEU A 148 7.53 0.22 -9.76
C LEU A 148 8.67 -0.40 -8.96
N LEU A 149 9.76 -0.83 -9.61
CA LEU A 149 10.93 -1.42 -8.94
C LEU A 149 11.61 -0.46 -7.94
N PHE A 150 11.43 0.85 -8.11
CA PHE A 150 12.04 1.86 -7.25
C PHE A 150 11.11 2.42 -6.17
N ILE A 151 9.78 2.17 -6.23
CA ILE A 151 8.81 2.72 -5.27
C ILE A 151 8.04 1.67 -4.47
N LEU A 152 8.47 0.41 -4.52
CA LEU A 152 7.73 -0.74 -3.96
C LEU A 152 7.36 -0.58 -2.47
N TYR A 153 8.27 -0.02 -1.66
CA TYR A 153 8.07 0.16 -0.21
C TYR A 153 7.61 1.58 0.16
N PHE A 154 7.48 2.48 -0.83
CA PHE A 154 7.22 3.89 -0.56
C PHE A 154 5.85 4.13 0.11
N ILE A 155 4.78 3.59 -0.46
CA ILE A 155 3.42 3.83 0.06
C ILE A 155 3.26 3.30 1.48
N PRO A 156 3.57 2.01 1.79
CA PRO A 156 3.43 1.49 3.14
C PRO A 156 4.33 2.24 4.15
N ALA A 157 5.55 2.60 3.78
CA ALA A 157 6.45 3.38 4.63
C ALA A 157 5.92 4.79 4.88
N TYR A 158 5.51 5.51 3.84
CA TYR A 158 5.01 6.89 3.94
C TYR A 158 3.75 6.98 4.77
N MET A 159 2.82 6.03 4.62
CA MET A 159 1.58 6.03 5.39
C MET A 159 1.75 5.60 6.84
N SER A 160 2.77 4.82 7.17
CA SER A 160 2.94 4.24 8.51
C SER A 160 4.05 4.87 9.36
N ARG A 161 4.98 5.60 8.77
CA ARG A 161 6.13 6.21 9.46
C ARG A 161 6.06 7.74 9.40
N ASN A 162 6.70 8.43 10.36
CA ASN A 162 6.63 9.89 10.50
C ASN A 162 7.68 10.64 9.66
N GLY A 163 8.14 10.04 8.56
CA GLY A 163 9.11 10.68 7.66
C GLY A 163 8.46 11.67 6.68
N SER A 164 9.23 12.67 6.25
CA SER A 164 8.90 13.50 5.10
C SER A 164 8.92 12.67 3.80
N ILE A 165 8.41 13.23 2.70
CA ILE A 165 8.44 12.56 1.39
C ILE A 165 9.85 12.16 0.99
N GLY A 166 10.82 13.10 1.12
CA GLY A 166 12.21 12.87 0.73
C GLY A 166 12.91 11.82 1.59
N GLU A 167 12.71 11.85 2.90
CA GLU A 167 13.24 10.83 3.82
C GLU A 167 12.64 9.46 3.55
N THR A 168 11.32 9.40 3.37
CA THR A 168 10.62 8.14 3.05
C THR A 168 11.06 7.59 1.70
N PHE A 169 11.33 8.45 0.71
CA PHE A 169 11.82 8.00 -0.58
C PHE A 169 13.24 7.40 -0.47
N LYS A 170 14.15 8.06 0.25
CA LYS A 170 15.49 7.51 0.55
C LYS A 170 15.40 6.17 1.28
N TYR A 171 14.53 6.09 2.28
CA TYR A 171 14.28 4.87 3.03
C TYR A 171 13.73 3.73 2.16
N ASN A 172 12.77 4.05 1.29
CA ASN A 172 12.27 3.10 0.31
C ASN A 172 13.38 2.58 -0.62
N LEU A 173 14.26 3.46 -1.14
CA LEU A 173 15.39 3.04 -1.96
C LEU A 173 16.35 2.13 -1.19
N PHE A 174 16.60 2.42 0.08
CA PHE A 174 17.39 1.57 0.97
C PHE A 174 16.79 0.17 1.12
N LEU A 175 15.48 0.05 1.39
CA LEU A 175 14.79 -1.24 1.47
C LEU A 175 14.78 -1.97 0.13
N CYS A 176 14.58 -1.25 -0.98
CA CYS A 176 14.61 -1.81 -2.33
C CYS A 176 15.98 -2.39 -2.71
N LYS A 177 17.08 -1.89 -2.16
CA LYS A 177 18.43 -2.30 -2.54
C LYS A 177 18.66 -3.80 -2.37
N ASN A 178 18.18 -4.37 -1.27
CA ASN A 178 18.46 -5.76 -0.89
C ASN A 178 17.28 -6.72 -1.11
N ASP A 179 16.04 -6.25 -0.99
CA ASP A 179 14.84 -7.09 -0.94
C ASP A 179 13.78 -6.73 -2.00
N ARG A 180 14.21 -6.12 -3.12
CA ARG A 180 13.32 -5.66 -4.20
C ARG A 180 12.41 -6.75 -4.73
N MET A 181 12.94 -7.92 -5.03
CA MET A 181 12.18 -9.02 -5.63
C MET A 181 11.13 -9.62 -4.71
N ARG A 182 11.31 -9.53 -3.39
CA ARG A 182 10.32 -9.99 -2.41
C ARG A 182 9.00 -9.24 -2.50
N MET A 183 9.05 -7.95 -2.80
CA MET A 183 7.87 -7.11 -3.00
C MET A 183 7.38 -7.17 -4.44
N PHE A 184 8.30 -7.15 -5.41
CA PHE A 184 7.98 -7.06 -6.83
C PHE A 184 7.14 -8.26 -7.31
N LEU A 185 7.55 -9.50 -6.97
CA LEU A 185 6.87 -10.71 -7.42
C LEU A 185 5.40 -10.78 -6.98
N PRO A 186 5.04 -10.62 -5.69
CA PRO A 186 3.64 -10.61 -5.28
C PRO A 186 2.81 -9.50 -5.94
N VAL A 187 3.39 -8.30 -6.07
CA VAL A 187 2.70 -7.16 -6.70
C VAL A 187 2.40 -7.46 -8.16
N ILE A 188 3.37 -7.98 -8.93
CA ILE A 188 3.15 -8.33 -10.34
C ILE A 188 2.14 -9.47 -10.48
N ILE A 189 2.20 -10.51 -9.65
CA ILE A 189 1.23 -11.60 -9.69
C ILE A 189 -0.19 -11.05 -9.51
N LEU A 190 -0.40 -10.19 -8.52
CA LEU A 190 -1.73 -9.61 -8.25
C LEU A 190 -2.18 -8.63 -9.34
N LEU A 191 -1.27 -7.82 -9.89
CA LEU A 191 -1.56 -6.94 -11.01
C LEU A 191 -1.99 -7.71 -12.26
N VAL A 192 -1.22 -8.74 -12.64
CA VAL A 192 -1.55 -9.59 -13.79
C VAL A 192 -2.87 -10.33 -13.56
N SER A 193 -3.10 -10.87 -12.36
CA SER A 193 -4.36 -11.53 -12.02
C SER A 193 -5.54 -10.56 -12.13
N GLY A 194 -5.42 -9.34 -11.60
CA GLY A 194 -6.44 -8.29 -11.72
C GLY A 194 -6.73 -7.91 -13.17
N PHE A 195 -5.68 -7.77 -13.99
CA PHE A 195 -5.82 -7.46 -15.41
C PHE A 195 -6.55 -8.58 -16.17
N VAL A 196 -6.11 -9.83 -16.00
CA VAL A 196 -6.74 -11.01 -16.67
C VAL A 196 -8.22 -11.11 -16.29
N LEU A 197 -8.54 -11.00 -15.00
CA LEU A 197 -9.94 -11.01 -14.54
C LEU A 197 -10.73 -9.82 -15.09
N GLY A 198 -10.16 -8.63 -15.15
CA GLY A 198 -10.78 -7.45 -15.75
C GLY A 198 -11.15 -7.67 -17.22
N VAL A 199 -10.25 -8.28 -18.00
CA VAL A 199 -10.50 -8.65 -19.40
C VAL A 199 -11.60 -9.70 -19.49
N VAL A 200 -11.51 -10.78 -18.72
CA VAL A 200 -12.51 -11.88 -18.72
C VAL A 200 -13.91 -11.34 -18.39
N PHE A 201 -14.06 -10.59 -17.31
CA PHE A 201 -15.36 -10.04 -16.91
C PHE A 201 -15.86 -8.97 -17.88
N GLY A 202 -14.98 -8.26 -18.59
CA GLY A 202 -15.33 -7.28 -19.61
C GLY A 202 -16.18 -7.87 -20.76
N PHE A 203 -16.00 -9.16 -21.09
CA PHE A 203 -16.80 -9.85 -22.10
C PHE A 203 -18.26 -10.07 -21.72
N PHE A 204 -18.60 -10.01 -20.41
CA PHE A 204 -19.96 -10.23 -19.93
C PHE A 204 -20.81 -8.95 -19.81
N GLY A 205 -20.40 -7.86 -20.46
CA GLY A 205 -21.13 -6.60 -20.50
C GLY A 205 -21.26 -5.96 -19.11
N THR A 206 -22.41 -5.32 -18.85
CA THR A 206 -22.63 -4.56 -17.59
C THR A 206 -22.55 -5.45 -16.34
N VAL A 207 -23.12 -6.65 -16.38
CA VAL A 207 -23.10 -7.57 -15.24
C VAL A 207 -21.65 -7.99 -14.94
N GLY A 208 -20.89 -8.37 -15.97
CA GLY A 208 -19.49 -8.69 -15.83
C GLY A 208 -18.66 -7.50 -15.29
N THR A 209 -18.96 -6.29 -15.74
CA THR A 209 -18.29 -5.08 -15.25
C THR A 209 -18.53 -4.87 -13.75
N ILE A 210 -19.74 -5.09 -13.25
CA ILE A 210 -20.07 -4.99 -11.81
C ILE A 210 -19.32 -6.06 -11.00
N ILE A 211 -19.39 -7.31 -11.44
CA ILE A 211 -18.69 -8.43 -10.77
C ILE A 211 -17.17 -8.19 -10.81
N GLY A 212 -16.66 -7.78 -11.96
CA GLY A 212 -15.25 -7.46 -12.15
C GLY A 212 -14.76 -6.34 -11.21
N ALA A 213 -15.58 -5.30 -10.99
CA ALA A 213 -15.26 -4.22 -10.06
C ALA A 213 -15.14 -4.72 -8.61
N LEU A 214 -16.06 -5.57 -8.17
CA LEU A 214 -16.03 -6.14 -6.82
C LEU A 214 -14.81 -7.05 -6.63
N ILE A 215 -14.53 -7.93 -7.59
CA ILE A 215 -13.35 -8.82 -7.54
C ILE A 215 -12.06 -8.01 -7.58
N SER A 216 -11.95 -7.00 -8.46
CA SER A 216 -10.77 -6.11 -8.52
C SER A 216 -10.56 -5.37 -7.20
N SER A 217 -11.63 -4.93 -6.54
CA SER A 217 -11.52 -4.31 -5.22
C SER A 217 -11.02 -5.28 -4.15
N ALA A 218 -11.50 -6.52 -4.17
CA ALA A 218 -11.02 -7.56 -3.25
C ALA A 218 -9.52 -7.85 -3.48
N ILE A 219 -9.09 -7.93 -4.75
CA ILE A 219 -7.67 -8.09 -5.11
C ILE A 219 -6.84 -6.90 -4.63
N ASN A 220 -7.31 -5.66 -4.82
CA ASN A 220 -6.61 -4.46 -4.35
C ASN A 220 -6.48 -4.45 -2.82
N LEU A 221 -7.53 -4.80 -2.09
CA LEU A 221 -7.48 -4.92 -0.63
C LEU A 221 -6.50 -6.01 -0.17
N PHE A 222 -6.53 -7.16 -0.84
CA PHE A 222 -5.57 -8.24 -0.59
C PHE A 222 -4.13 -7.80 -0.90
N GLN A 223 -3.93 -7.03 -1.98
CA GLN A 223 -2.63 -6.44 -2.32
C GLN A 223 -2.13 -5.49 -1.22
N VAL A 224 -2.98 -4.65 -0.64
CA VAL A 224 -2.60 -3.79 0.48
C VAL A 224 -2.11 -4.63 1.67
N ILE A 225 -2.79 -5.71 1.98
CA ILE A 225 -2.43 -6.58 3.10
C ILE A 225 -1.10 -7.28 2.86
N ILE A 226 -0.91 -7.92 1.69
CA ILE A 226 0.34 -8.64 1.39
C ILE A 226 1.53 -7.68 1.33
N VAL A 227 1.37 -6.50 0.71
CA VAL A 227 2.39 -5.45 0.65
C VAL A 227 2.76 -4.96 2.07
N SER A 228 1.78 -4.79 2.95
CA SER A 228 2.02 -4.40 4.35
C SER A 228 2.79 -5.46 5.13
N ILE A 229 2.46 -6.74 4.93
CA ILE A 229 3.16 -7.87 5.56
C ILE A 229 4.62 -7.94 5.07
N ILE A 230 4.85 -7.85 3.76
CA ILE A 230 6.19 -7.90 3.17
C ILE A 230 7.02 -6.70 3.66
N TYR A 231 6.42 -5.50 3.65
CA TYR A 231 7.08 -4.29 4.14
C TYR A 231 7.57 -4.46 5.58
N LEU A 232 6.70 -4.90 6.48
CA LEU A 232 7.06 -5.11 7.87
C LEU A 232 8.08 -6.25 8.06
N ASN A 233 7.98 -7.34 7.28
CA ASN A 233 8.92 -8.43 7.35
C ASN A 233 10.33 -7.99 6.90
N VAL A 234 10.42 -7.21 5.82
CA VAL A 234 11.70 -6.66 5.37
C VAL A 234 12.24 -5.64 6.37
N GLU A 235 11.40 -4.72 6.87
CA GLU A 235 11.81 -3.71 7.85
C GLU A 235 12.34 -4.34 9.15
N TYR A 236 11.69 -5.40 9.65
CA TYR A 236 12.11 -6.07 10.89
C TYR A 236 13.40 -6.87 10.73
N ASN A 237 13.68 -7.38 9.54
CA ASN A 237 14.85 -8.23 9.26
C ASN A 237 15.98 -7.48 8.54
N THR A 238 15.93 -6.15 8.48
CA THR A 238 16.97 -5.30 7.88
C THR A 238 17.55 -4.39 8.96
N GLU A 239 18.88 -4.32 9.04
CA GLU A 239 19.56 -3.34 9.90
C GLU A 239 19.33 -1.93 9.34
N ILE A 240 18.57 -1.12 10.07
CA ILE A 240 18.20 0.23 9.64
C ILE A 240 19.26 1.22 10.13
N PRO A 241 19.95 1.95 9.24
CA PRO A 241 20.90 2.99 9.59
C PRO A 241 20.31 4.09 10.49
N GLU A 242 21.17 4.77 11.25
CA GLU A 242 20.71 5.84 12.16
C GLU A 242 20.13 7.06 11.45
N GLU A 243 20.50 7.29 10.20
CA GLU A 243 19.94 8.35 9.36
C GLU A 243 18.43 8.23 9.13
N PHE A 244 17.86 7.01 9.29
CA PHE A 244 16.41 6.75 9.24
C PHE A 244 15.79 6.67 10.64
N SER A 245 16.20 7.56 11.57
CA SER A 245 15.75 7.59 12.97
C SER A 245 14.23 7.73 13.12
N PHE A 246 13.54 8.35 12.16
CA PHE A 246 12.08 8.48 12.12
C PHE A 246 11.35 7.13 12.13
N THR A 247 12.02 6.03 11.76
CA THR A 247 11.48 4.66 11.89
C THR A 247 11.73 4.10 13.29
N LYS A 248 12.82 4.52 13.98
CA LYS A 248 13.22 4.06 15.32
C LYS A 248 12.53 4.78 16.46
N GLU A 249 12.03 6.00 16.26
CA GLU A 249 11.43 6.85 17.30
C GLU A 249 10.27 6.15 18.02
N ASN A 250 9.50 5.37 17.30
CA ASN A 250 8.43 4.55 17.86
C ASN A 250 8.91 3.39 18.76
N TYR A 251 10.16 2.93 18.62
CA TYR A 251 10.72 1.85 19.45
C TYR A 251 11.45 2.41 20.68
N LYS A 252 12.21 3.52 20.53
CA LYS A 252 12.90 4.17 21.66
C LYS A 252 11.91 4.76 22.67
N ASN A 253 10.87 5.47 22.20
CA ASN A 253 9.86 6.06 23.09
C ASN A 253 9.09 5.01 23.88
N LYS A 254 8.88 3.81 23.35
CA LYS A 254 8.21 2.71 24.06
C LYS A 254 9.15 2.02 25.04
N ALA A 255 10.42 1.86 24.69
CA ALA A 255 11.44 1.31 25.59
C ALA A 255 11.70 2.28 26.77
N ASN A 256 11.80 3.59 26.50
CA ASN A 256 11.97 4.61 27.54
C ASN A 256 10.73 4.72 28.42
N LYS A 257 9.52 4.67 27.86
CA LYS A 257 8.27 4.68 28.64
C LYS A 257 8.11 3.45 29.53
N ALA A 258 8.45 2.27 29.02
CA ALA A 258 8.45 1.03 29.80
C ALA A 258 9.53 1.04 30.89
N ALA A 259 10.71 1.62 30.62
CA ALA A 259 11.77 1.81 31.62
C ALA A 259 11.38 2.80 32.71
N ASP A 260 10.68 3.89 32.34
CA ASP A 260 10.18 4.90 33.29
C ASP A 260 9.00 4.37 34.13
N GLU A 261 8.13 3.57 33.54
CA GLU A 261 7.05 2.89 34.28
C GLU A 261 7.60 1.86 35.29
N ASN A 262 8.58 1.06 34.87
CA ASN A 262 9.25 0.11 35.77
C ASN A 262 10.00 0.82 36.91
N LYS A 263 10.71 1.91 36.64
CA LYS A 263 11.34 2.73 37.70
C LYS A 263 10.32 3.34 38.66
N LYS A 264 9.15 3.75 38.17
CA LYS A 264 8.07 4.27 39.03
C LYS A 264 7.47 3.19 39.92
N ILE A 265 7.32 1.96 39.42
CA ILE A 265 6.84 0.81 40.20
C ILE A 265 7.87 0.45 41.27
N GLU A 266 9.15 0.34 40.89
CA GLU A 266 10.26 0.01 41.81
C GLU A 266 10.41 1.05 42.95
N ASN A 267 10.34 2.34 42.62
CA ASN A 267 10.35 3.40 43.61
C ASN A 267 9.12 3.41 44.52
N LYS A 268 7.95 2.96 44.05
CA LYS A 268 6.73 2.88 44.84
C LYS A 268 6.83 1.72 45.83
N THR A 269 7.35 0.58 45.39
CA THR A 269 7.57 -0.60 46.26
C THR A 269 8.60 -0.31 47.36
N LEU A 270 9.70 0.36 47.04
CA LEU A 270 10.73 0.78 48.00
C LEU A 270 10.20 1.84 49.04
N THR A 271 9.20 2.60 48.66
CA THR A 271 8.60 3.61 49.57
C THR A 271 7.56 2.98 50.48
N GLU A 272 6.89 1.94 50.04
CA GLU A 272 5.94 1.14 50.83
C GLU A 272 6.68 0.25 51.83
N GLU A 273 7.77 -0.44 51.45
CA GLU A 273 8.62 -1.22 52.37
C GLU A 273 9.23 -0.36 53.52
N LYS A 274 9.68 0.86 53.24
CA LYS A 274 10.20 1.77 54.26
C LYS A 274 9.17 2.27 55.24
N LYS A 275 7.89 2.31 54.85
CA LYS A 275 6.80 2.71 55.77
C LYS A 275 6.36 1.58 56.73
N ASP A 276 6.53 0.34 56.30
CA ASP A 276 6.22 -0.81 57.11
C ASP A 276 7.31 -1.09 58.16
N ASP A 277 8.58 -0.74 57.85
CA ASP A 277 9.71 -0.82 58.81
C ASP A 277 9.70 0.29 59.86
N GLU A 278 9.09 1.45 59.63
CA GLU A 278 8.95 2.55 60.61
C GLU A 278 7.74 2.38 61.57
N ASN A 279 6.84 1.44 61.29
CA ASN A 279 5.64 1.19 62.12
C ASN A 279 5.72 -0.10 62.96
N ASN A 280 6.86 -0.79 63.02
CA ASN A 280 7.17 -1.89 63.88
C ASN A 280 8.27 -1.52 64.89
#